data_840ad9c8a429b6145e9b85521289e467
#
_entry.id   840ad9c8a429b6145e9b85521289e467
#
_cell.length_a   1.000
_cell.length_b   1.000
_cell.length_c   1.000
_cell.angle_alpha   90.00
_cell.angle_beta   90.00
_cell.angle_gamma   90.00
#
_symmetry.space_group_name_H-M   'P 1'
#
loop_
_entity.id
_entity.type
_entity.pdbx_description
1 polymer ?
#
loop_
_entity_poly.entity_id
_entity_poly.type
_entity_poly.pdbx_seq_one_letter_code
_entity_poly.pdbx_strand_id
1 'polypeptide(L)'
;MVTGVQTCALPIYCGRQYPLEYIMAAKGVPLCEQCLVAIRPQVCLFGEMVNNALMTRAAEEVSRAEALIVLGASLHSPLCSQLLQYYTGTSLILVTDSEHYSDQQADQIVYGRCDEFLENLVSEYESRTNR
;
A
#
# COMPACT_ATOMS: atom_id res chain seq x y z
N MET A 1 15.93 -1.04 5.77
CA MET A 1 15.16 -0.35 6.83
C MET A 1 13.96 0.29 6.16
N VAL A 2 12.79 -0.33 6.23
CA VAL A 2 11.56 0.24 5.66
C VAL A 2 11.12 1.39 6.56
N THR A 3 11.60 2.57 6.25
CA THR A 3 11.16 3.81 6.87
C THR A 3 9.94 4.30 6.11
N GLY A 4 8.74 4.01 6.55
CA GLY A 4 7.64 4.65 5.88
C GLY A 4 6.23 4.19 6.16
N VAL A 5 5.99 3.16 6.93
CA VAL A 5 4.66 2.97 7.50
C VAL A 5 4.61 3.79 8.78
N GLN A 6 4.54 5.10 8.63
CA GLN A 6 4.08 5.94 9.71
C GLN A 6 2.62 5.60 9.93
N THR A 7 2.39 4.76 10.92
CA THR A 7 1.06 4.52 11.44
C THR A 7 0.63 5.78 12.16
N CYS A 8 0.20 6.78 11.43
CA CYS A 8 -0.43 7.95 12.01
C CYS A 8 -1.74 7.50 12.61
N ALA A 9 -1.89 7.69 13.89
CA ALA A 9 -3.15 7.50 14.57
C ALA A 9 -3.82 8.86 14.72
N LEU A 10 -5.10 8.93 14.37
CA LEU A 10 -5.88 10.16 14.37
C LEU A 10 -7.08 10.03 15.31
N PRO A 11 -7.36 11.04 16.14
CA PRO A 11 -8.66 11.16 16.78
C PRO A 11 -9.73 11.45 15.72
N ILE A 12 -10.89 10.85 15.87
CA ILE A 12 -12.00 10.94 14.91
C ILE A 12 -12.51 12.38 14.76
N TYR A 13 -12.25 13.26 15.73
CA TYR A 13 -12.84 14.59 15.81
C TYR A 13 -11.91 15.74 15.37
N CYS A 14 -10.69 15.83 15.92
CA CYS A 14 -9.83 17.00 15.70
C CYS A 14 -8.71 16.79 14.65
N GLY A 15 -8.50 15.58 14.18
CA GLY A 15 -7.51 15.28 13.15
C GLY A 15 -6.04 15.39 13.56
N ARG A 16 -5.74 15.60 14.86
CA ARG A 16 -4.36 15.69 15.35
C ARG A 16 -3.65 14.36 15.18
N GLN A 17 -2.43 14.38 14.67
CA GLN A 17 -1.63 13.17 14.48
C GLN A 17 -0.88 12.80 15.75
N TYR A 18 -0.83 11.50 16.03
CA TYR A 18 -0.11 10.92 17.16
C TYR A 18 0.88 9.87 16.66
N PRO A 19 2.12 9.88 17.16
CA PRO A 19 3.11 8.87 16.80
C PRO A 19 2.79 7.52 17.44
N LEU A 20 3.38 6.46 16.89
CA LEU A 20 3.16 5.10 17.36
C LEU A 20 3.53 4.92 18.85
N GLU A 21 4.60 5.59 19.29
CA GLU A 21 5.10 5.54 20.66
C GLU A 21 4.04 6.01 21.67
N TYR A 22 3.28 7.05 21.31
CA TYR A 22 2.17 7.53 22.16
C TYR A 22 1.09 6.46 22.33
N ILE A 23 0.77 5.77 21.26
CA ILE A 23 -0.25 4.71 21.26
C ILE A 23 0.21 3.51 22.08
N MET A 24 1.47 3.09 21.90
CA MET A 24 2.06 1.96 22.62
C MET A 24 2.26 2.21 24.11
N ALA A 25 2.44 3.46 24.52
CA ALA A 25 2.56 3.84 25.93
C ALA A 25 1.21 3.89 26.68
N ALA A 26 0.10 3.88 25.97
CA ALA A 26 -1.22 3.94 26.58
C ALA A 26 -1.58 2.63 27.30
N LYS A 27 -2.01 2.72 28.56
CA LYS A 27 -2.45 1.56 29.38
C LYS A 27 -3.87 1.08 29.05
N GLY A 28 -4.52 1.66 28.07
CA GLY A 28 -5.88 1.36 27.65
C GLY A 28 -6.16 1.98 26.29
N VAL A 29 -7.42 2.36 26.02
CA VAL A 29 -7.75 3.06 24.78
C VAL A 29 -7.07 4.41 24.76
N PRO A 30 -6.16 4.69 23.80
CA PRO A 30 -5.48 5.98 23.74
C PRO A 30 -6.48 7.11 23.42
N LEU A 31 -6.40 8.19 24.17
CA LEU A 31 -7.27 9.35 24.03
C LEU A 31 -6.47 10.56 23.52
N CYS A 32 -7.10 11.38 22.71
CA CYS A 32 -6.53 12.65 22.30
C CYS A 32 -6.40 13.62 23.46
N GLU A 33 -5.24 14.22 23.65
CA GLU A 33 -4.99 15.21 24.73
C GLU A 33 -5.82 16.47 24.59
N GLN A 34 -6.26 16.80 23.36
CA GLN A 34 -6.97 18.02 23.07
C GLN A 34 -8.49 17.85 23.13
N CYS A 35 -9.04 16.81 22.46
CA CYS A 35 -10.48 16.62 22.36
C CYS A 35 -11.01 15.45 23.19
N LEU A 36 -10.12 14.72 23.89
CA LEU A 36 -10.41 13.56 24.76
C LEU A 36 -11.16 12.42 24.06
N VAL A 37 -11.19 12.42 22.74
CA VAL A 37 -11.81 11.36 21.93
C VAL A 37 -10.78 10.25 21.65
N ALA A 38 -11.27 9.02 21.54
CA ALA A 38 -10.43 7.88 21.23
C ALA A 38 -9.65 8.07 19.92
N ILE A 39 -8.38 7.70 19.97
CA ILE A 39 -7.49 7.71 18.82
C ILE A 39 -7.59 6.35 18.15
N ARG A 40 -7.77 6.34 16.83
CA ARG A 40 -7.76 5.12 16.02
C ARG A 40 -6.61 5.13 15.02
N PRO A 41 -6.06 3.98 14.64
CA PRO A 41 -5.08 3.91 13.57
C PRO A 41 -5.71 4.39 12.25
N GLN A 42 -4.92 5.04 11.43
CA GLN A 42 -5.34 5.50 10.10
C GLN A 42 -5.24 4.35 9.09
N VAL A 43 -6.03 3.32 9.33
CA VAL A 43 -6.18 2.16 8.45
C VAL A 43 -7.62 2.05 7.97
N CYS A 44 -7.81 1.57 6.76
CA CYS A 44 -9.13 1.25 6.24
C CYS A 44 -9.50 -0.15 6.71
N LEU A 45 -10.56 -0.26 7.49
CA LEU A 45 -11.07 -1.54 7.97
C LEU A 45 -12.07 -2.15 6.98
N PHE A 46 -12.35 -3.45 7.14
CA PHE A 46 -13.38 -4.12 6.34
C PHE A 46 -14.73 -3.41 6.46
N GLY A 47 -15.34 -3.12 5.31
CA GLY A 47 -16.61 -2.38 5.24
C GLY A 47 -16.48 -0.86 5.26
N GLU A 48 -15.30 -0.30 5.48
CA GLU A 48 -15.04 1.13 5.32
C GLU A 48 -14.72 1.47 3.87
N MET A 49 -15.22 2.61 3.41
CA MET A 49 -14.87 3.13 2.08
C MET A 49 -13.49 3.75 2.10
N VAL A 50 -12.69 3.42 1.10
CA VAL A 50 -11.41 4.11 0.85
C VAL A 50 -11.71 5.57 0.51
N ASN A 51 -10.89 6.48 1.01
CA ASN A 51 -11.04 7.90 0.74
C ASN A 51 -11.00 8.18 -0.77
N ASN A 52 -12.06 8.82 -1.29
CA ASN A 52 -12.20 9.10 -2.73
C ASN A 52 -11.03 9.91 -3.30
N ALA A 53 -10.49 10.87 -2.55
CA ALA A 53 -9.34 11.64 -3.00
C ALA A 53 -8.08 10.80 -3.15
N LEU A 54 -7.87 9.80 -2.27
CA LEU A 54 -6.77 8.84 -2.41
C LEU A 54 -6.97 7.93 -3.62
N MET A 55 -8.20 7.46 -3.84
CA MET A 55 -8.53 6.63 -5.00
C MET A 55 -8.33 7.38 -6.32
N THR A 56 -8.76 8.64 -6.39
CA THR A 56 -8.55 9.48 -7.57
C THR A 56 -7.06 9.65 -7.87
N ARG A 57 -6.26 10.00 -6.87
CA ARG A 57 -4.81 10.14 -7.03
C ARG A 57 -4.14 8.83 -7.45
N ALA A 58 -4.53 7.71 -6.83
CA ALA A 58 -4.01 6.40 -7.21
C ALA A 58 -4.34 6.05 -8.67
N ALA A 59 -5.58 6.30 -9.10
CA ALA A 59 -6.00 6.08 -10.49
C ALA A 59 -5.24 6.97 -11.48
N GLU A 60 -4.97 8.24 -11.12
CA GLU A 60 -4.16 9.16 -11.93
C GLU A 60 -2.72 8.65 -12.08
N GLU A 61 -2.09 8.22 -10.99
CA GLU A 61 -0.72 7.67 -11.05
C GLU A 61 -0.67 6.36 -11.85
N VAL A 62 -1.64 5.47 -11.65
CA VAL A 62 -1.74 4.21 -12.42
C VAL A 62 -1.92 4.50 -13.91
N SER A 63 -2.73 5.50 -14.27
CA SER A 63 -2.97 5.86 -15.69
C SER A 63 -1.74 6.43 -16.40
N ARG A 64 -0.79 6.98 -15.65
CA ARG A 64 0.47 7.55 -16.18
C ARG A 64 1.63 6.56 -16.15
N ALA A 65 1.47 5.45 -15.43
CA ALA A 65 2.54 4.47 -15.26
C ALA A 65 2.82 3.71 -16.55
N GLU A 66 4.07 3.64 -16.97
CA GLU A 66 4.51 2.78 -18.07
C GLU A 66 4.60 1.32 -17.62
N ALA A 67 5.02 1.10 -16.37
CA ALA A 67 5.08 -0.20 -15.71
C ALA A 67 4.35 -0.16 -14.37
N LEU A 68 3.59 -1.20 -14.06
CA LEU A 68 2.88 -1.36 -12.80
C LEU A 68 3.30 -2.65 -12.12
N ILE A 69 3.76 -2.55 -10.87
CA ILE A 69 4.13 -3.70 -10.07
C ILE A 69 3.10 -3.90 -8.96
N VAL A 70 2.48 -5.06 -8.93
CA VAL A 70 1.53 -5.48 -7.89
C VAL A 70 2.22 -6.44 -6.95
N LEU A 71 2.32 -6.09 -5.68
CA LEU A 71 3.05 -6.84 -4.66
C LEU A 71 2.10 -7.42 -3.62
N GLY A 72 2.10 -8.74 -3.44
CA GLY A 72 1.39 -9.44 -2.36
C GLY A 72 -0.13 -9.32 -2.40
N ALA A 73 -0.71 -9.02 -3.56
CA ALA A 73 -2.15 -8.89 -3.76
C ALA A 73 -2.60 -9.64 -5.00
N SER A 74 -3.81 -10.21 -4.97
CA SER A 74 -4.42 -10.76 -6.16
C SER A 74 -4.92 -9.65 -7.08
N LEU A 75 -4.72 -9.79 -8.39
CA LEU A 75 -5.26 -8.89 -9.41
C LEU A 75 -6.80 -8.83 -9.39
N HIS A 76 -7.43 -9.87 -8.84
CA HIS A 76 -8.88 -9.96 -8.70
C HIS A 76 -9.41 -9.30 -7.40
N SER A 77 -8.54 -8.83 -6.52
CA SER A 77 -8.98 -8.10 -5.33
C SER A 77 -9.75 -6.83 -5.73
N PRO A 78 -10.81 -6.44 -5.00
CA PRO A 78 -11.67 -5.31 -5.39
C PRO A 78 -10.89 -4.01 -5.65
N LEU A 79 -9.91 -3.70 -4.80
CA LEU A 79 -9.09 -2.51 -4.94
C LEU A 79 -8.16 -2.59 -6.16
N CYS A 80 -7.48 -3.73 -6.34
CA CYS A 80 -6.56 -3.93 -7.44
C CYS A 80 -7.29 -3.92 -8.78
N SER A 81 -8.39 -4.68 -8.91
CA SER A 81 -9.18 -4.73 -10.14
C SER A 81 -9.77 -3.37 -10.51
N GLN A 82 -10.16 -2.56 -9.53
CA GLN A 82 -10.65 -1.21 -9.77
C GLN A 82 -9.54 -0.27 -10.29
N LEU A 83 -8.32 -0.35 -9.75
CA LEU A 83 -7.20 0.47 -10.20
C LEU A 83 -6.66 0.02 -11.55
N LEU A 84 -6.63 -1.30 -11.82
CA LEU A 84 -6.18 -1.85 -13.10
C LEU A 84 -7.02 -1.38 -14.30
N GLN A 85 -8.28 -0.99 -14.10
CA GLN A 85 -9.11 -0.42 -15.17
C GLN A 85 -8.55 0.90 -15.73
N TYR A 86 -7.72 1.60 -14.96
CA TYR A 86 -7.07 2.85 -15.38
C TYR A 86 -5.68 2.63 -15.95
N TYR A 87 -5.13 1.42 -15.83
CA TYR A 87 -3.79 1.13 -16.33
C TYR A 87 -3.78 0.99 -17.85
N THR A 88 -2.94 1.78 -18.51
CA THR A 88 -2.76 1.78 -19.97
C THR A 88 -1.32 1.49 -20.38
N GLY A 89 -0.46 1.18 -19.43
CA GLY A 89 0.94 0.85 -19.68
C GLY A 89 1.14 -0.51 -20.32
N THR A 90 2.38 -0.87 -20.55
CA THR A 90 2.75 -2.07 -21.34
C THR A 90 3.42 -3.15 -20.50
N SER A 91 3.58 -2.97 -19.20
CA SER A 91 4.29 -3.93 -18.34
C SER A 91 3.61 -4.04 -16.97
N LEU A 92 2.73 -5.02 -16.85
CA LEU A 92 2.09 -5.39 -15.58
C LEU A 92 2.85 -6.56 -14.95
N ILE A 93 3.51 -6.31 -13.84
CA ILE A 93 4.30 -7.31 -13.10
C ILE A 93 3.55 -7.67 -11.83
N LEU A 94 3.29 -8.96 -11.63
CA LEU A 94 2.70 -9.50 -10.40
C LEU A 94 3.74 -10.25 -9.59
N VAL A 95 3.87 -9.92 -8.32
CA VAL A 95 4.69 -10.65 -7.35
C VAL A 95 3.77 -11.15 -6.23
N THR A 96 3.64 -12.46 -6.11
CA THR A 96 2.74 -13.11 -5.15
C THR A 96 3.34 -14.43 -4.66
N ASP A 97 2.95 -14.85 -3.47
CA ASP A 97 3.37 -16.13 -2.89
C ASP A 97 2.42 -17.29 -3.23
N SER A 98 1.26 -16.99 -3.83
CA SER A 98 0.23 -17.99 -4.14
C SER A 98 -0.32 -17.80 -5.55
N GLU A 99 -0.56 -18.91 -6.23
CA GLU A 99 -1.13 -18.92 -7.58
C GLU A 99 -2.64 -18.64 -7.55
N HIS A 100 -3.10 -17.85 -8.51
CA HIS A 100 -4.51 -17.55 -8.70
C HIS A 100 -4.84 -17.47 -10.20
N TYR A 101 -6.07 -17.84 -10.59
CA TYR A 101 -6.49 -17.84 -12.00
C TYR A 101 -6.38 -16.47 -12.69
N SER A 102 -6.46 -15.37 -11.95
CA SER A 102 -6.33 -14.02 -12.49
C SER A 102 -4.91 -13.60 -12.84
N ASP A 103 -3.91 -14.38 -12.41
CA ASP A 103 -2.50 -14.03 -12.60
C ASP A 103 -2.12 -13.94 -14.08
N GLN A 104 -2.83 -14.70 -14.93
CA GLN A 104 -2.66 -14.66 -16.40
C GLN A 104 -2.92 -13.28 -17.02
N GLN A 105 -3.47 -12.34 -16.28
CA GLN A 105 -3.64 -10.95 -16.72
C GLN A 105 -2.34 -10.14 -16.63
N ALA A 106 -1.35 -10.62 -15.88
CA ALA A 106 -0.05 -9.98 -15.78
C ALA A 106 0.85 -10.36 -16.97
N ASP A 107 1.66 -9.42 -17.43
CA ASP A 107 2.68 -9.68 -18.45
C ASP A 107 3.84 -10.49 -17.90
N GLN A 108 4.15 -10.32 -16.62
CA GLN A 108 5.17 -11.07 -15.89
C GLN A 108 4.66 -11.47 -14.52
N ILE A 109 4.94 -12.71 -14.13
CA ILE A 109 4.55 -13.25 -12.83
C ILE A 109 5.80 -13.76 -12.13
N VAL A 110 5.98 -13.35 -10.87
CA VAL A 110 7.03 -13.83 -9.98
C VAL A 110 6.37 -14.46 -8.76
N TYR A 111 6.49 -15.78 -8.63
CA TYR A 111 6.03 -16.49 -7.44
C TYR A 111 7.14 -16.49 -6.39
N GLY A 112 6.90 -15.79 -5.29
CA GLY A 112 7.85 -15.65 -4.20
C GLY A 112 7.54 -14.50 -3.26
N ARG A 113 8.47 -14.23 -2.37
CA ARG A 113 8.36 -13.18 -1.38
C ARG A 113 8.58 -11.80 -2.01
N CYS A 114 7.72 -10.85 -1.67
CA CYS A 114 7.80 -9.48 -2.19
C CYS A 114 9.05 -8.73 -1.71
N ASP A 115 9.51 -8.98 -0.48
CA ASP A 115 10.73 -8.38 0.06
C ASP A 115 11.98 -8.84 -0.70
N GLU A 116 12.12 -10.14 -0.96
CA GLU A 116 13.22 -10.70 -1.74
C GLU A 116 13.24 -10.16 -3.18
N PHE A 117 12.07 -10.05 -3.79
CA PHE A 117 11.94 -9.45 -5.13
C PHE A 117 12.45 -7.99 -5.15
N LEU A 118 12.03 -7.18 -4.17
CA LEU A 118 12.44 -5.79 -4.10
C LEU A 118 13.94 -5.62 -3.82
N GLU A 119 14.51 -6.44 -2.93
CA GLU A 119 15.95 -6.43 -2.66
C GLU A 119 16.76 -6.76 -3.92
N ASN A 120 16.35 -7.78 -4.67
CA ASN A 120 17.01 -8.14 -5.93
C ASN A 120 16.88 -7.03 -6.98
N LEU A 121 15.70 -6.43 -7.12
CA LEU A 121 15.46 -5.34 -8.07
C LEU A 121 16.34 -4.12 -7.76
N VAL A 122 16.45 -3.74 -6.50
CA VAL A 122 17.31 -2.62 -6.07
C VAL A 122 18.77 -2.94 -6.31
N SER A 123 19.24 -4.13 -5.95
CA SER A 123 20.63 -4.56 -6.19
C SER A 123 21.01 -4.53 -7.66
N GLU A 124 20.13 -5.01 -8.54
CA GLU A 124 20.36 -4.95 -9.98
C GLU A 124 20.41 -3.51 -10.50
N TYR A 125 19.51 -2.65 -10.04
CA TYR A 125 19.50 -1.25 -10.43
C TYR A 125 20.80 -0.54 -10.01
N GLU A 126 21.25 -0.71 -8.77
CA GLU A 126 22.49 -0.14 -8.27
C GLU A 126 23.72 -0.65 -9.04
N SER A 127 23.75 -1.93 -9.38
CA SER A 127 24.83 -2.53 -10.16
C SER A 127 24.93 -1.98 -11.61
N ARG A 128 23.82 -1.56 -12.18
CA ARG A 128 23.75 -0.96 -13.52
C ARG A 128 24.10 0.53 -13.52
N THR A 129 23.76 1.25 -12.45
CA THR A 129 23.99 2.69 -12.33
C THR A 129 25.42 3.04 -11.96
N ASN A 130 26.15 2.10 -11.33
CA ASN A 130 27.56 2.26 -10.94
C ASN A 130 28.56 1.81 -12.04
N ARG A 131 28.12 1.57 -13.26
CA ARG A 131 28.97 1.30 -14.44
C ARG A 131 29.00 2.51 -15.36
#